data_66206328cce4eddbdf211fb9653494c1
#
_entry.id   66206328cce4eddbdf211fb9653494c1
#
_cell.length_a   1.000
_cell.length_b   1.000
_cell.length_c   1.000
_cell.angle_alpha   90.00
_cell.angle_beta   90.00
_cell.angle_gamma   90.00
#
_symmetry.space_group_name_H-M   'P 1'
#
loop_
_entity.id
_entity.type
_entity.pdbx_description
1 polymer ?
#
loop_
_entity_poly.entity_id
_entity_poly.type
_entity_poly.pdbx_seq_one_letter_code
_entity_poly.pdbx_strand_id
1 'polypeptide(L)'
;ICAIFKDEAKYLDEWIRYHLVIGIDHFYLYNNNSDDEYLKVLKPYIEKKIVDLIDWPHKHSQMSAYEDCYKKNNNHTNWLAFIDLDEFICPIATDDIKPWLEQHNKYPGIAIYWKQFGSNGKINHDAEKLVIEQYTQCWPKNSTFTKMICNMNFPIIEFGIHSICH
;
A
#
# COMPACT_ATOMS: atom_id res chain seq x y z
N ILE A 1 -5.72 -2.91 0.54
CA ILE A 1 -4.64 -2.22 -0.20
C ILE A 1 -4.32 -2.99 -1.47
N CYS A 2 -4.02 -2.29 -2.58
CA CYS A 2 -3.41 -2.84 -3.79
C CYS A 2 -1.97 -2.33 -3.91
N ALA A 3 -1.02 -3.25 -4.12
CA ALA A 3 0.39 -2.92 -4.37
C ALA A 3 1.00 -3.88 -5.39
N ILE A 4 1.95 -3.37 -6.19
CA ILE A 4 2.80 -4.18 -7.06
C ILE A 4 4.21 -4.20 -6.49
N PHE A 5 4.88 -5.35 -6.56
CA PHE A 5 6.19 -5.52 -5.98
C PHE A 5 7.14 -6.37 -6.83
N LYS A 6 8.43 -6.17 -6.62
CA LYS A 6 9.49 -7.00 -7.16
C LYS A 6 10.67 -7.05 -6.18
N ASP A 7 11.06 -8.28 -5.79
CA ASP A 7 12.22 -8.56 -4.92
C ASP A 7 12.19 -7.82 -3.57
N GLU A 8 10.98 -7.78 -2.93
CA GLU A 8 10.70 -7.07 -1.69
C GLU A 8 10.43 -7.99 -0.49
N ALA A 9 10.81 -9.28 -0.56
CA ALA A 9 10.51 -10.27 0.48
C ALA A 9 10.88 -9.81 1.89
N LYS A 10 12.00 -9.10 2.05
CA LYS A 10 12.50 -8.62 3.34
C LYS A 10 11.63 -7.56 4.02
N TYR A 11 10.74 -6.88 3.25
CA TYR A 11 9.90 -5.80 3.77
C TYR A 11 8.43 -6.20 3.89
N LEU A 12 7.99 -7.24 3.16
CA LEU A 12 6.60 -7.67 3.07
C LEU A 12 5.95 -7.96 4.44
N ASP A 13 6.64 -8.68 5.33
CA ASP A 13 6.08 -9.05 6.64
C ASP A 13 5.82 -7.80 7.51
N GLU A 14 6.79 -6.90 7.62
CA GLU A 14 6.65 -5.65 8.37
C GLU A 14 5.51 -4.81 7.80
N TRP A 15 5.51 -4.63 6.47
CA TRP A 15 4.55 -3.78 5.79
C TRP A 15 3.10 -4.29 5.95
N ILE A 16 2.88 -5.59 5.79
CA ILE A 16 1.55 -6.20 5.98
C ILE A 16 1.12 -6.06 7.45
N ARG A 17 1.98 -6.41 8.41
CA ARG A 17 1.65 -6.34 9.84
C ARG A 17 1.35 -4.93 10.29
N TYR A 18 2.13 -3.95 9.84
CA TYR A 18 1.87 -2.55 10.11
C TYR A 18 0.47 -2.13 9.65
N HIS A 19 0.13 -2.42 8.41
CA HIS A 19 -1.16 -2.03 7.86
C HIS A 19 -2.34 -2.78 8.49
N LEU A 20 -2.16 -4.03 8.92
CA LEU A 20 -3.17 -4.75 9.72
C LEU A 20 -3.42 -4.06 11.06
N VAL A 21 -2.37 -3.57 11.73
CA VAL A 21 -2.50 -2.86 13.02
C VAL A 21 -3.31 -1.58 12.89
N ILE A 22 -3.18 -0.84 11.80
CA ILE A 22 -3.96 0.38 11.55
C ILE A 22 -5.35 0.13 10.96
N GLY A 23 -5.80 -1.13 10.87
CA GLY A 23 -7.16 -1.48 10.48
C GLY A 23 -7.36 -1.87 9.01
N ILE A 24 -6.30 -2.10 8.24
CA ILE A 24 -6.43 -2.68 6.88
C ILE A 24 -6.78 -4.17 7.00
N ASP A 25 -7.77 -4.63 6.24
CA ASP A 25 -8.23 -6.02 6.31
C ASP A 25 -7.59 -6.93 5.27
N HIS A 26 -7.29 -6.40 4.09
CA HIS A 26 -6.96 -7.23 2.94
C HIS A 26 -5.95 -6.55 1.99
N PHE A 27 -5.13 -7.39 1.33
CA PHE A 27 -4.07 -6.95 0.42
C PHE A 27 -4.16 -7.71 -0.91
N TYR A 28 -4.22 -6.96 -2.00
CA TYR A 28 -4.07 -7.47 -3.37
C TYR A 28 -2.65 -7.18 -3.82
N LEU A 29 -1.80 -8.21 -3.81
CA LEU A 29 -0.36 -8.08 -4.07
C LEU A 29 -0.01 -8.64 -5.44
N TYR A 30 0.50 -7.79 -6.30
CA TYR A 30 0.87 -8.08 -7.68
C TYR A 30 2.37 -8.35 -7.76
N ASN A 31 2.77 -9.61 -7.96
CA ASN A 31 4.16 -10.01 -8.09
C ASN A 31 4.69 -9.73 -9.50
N ASN A 32 5.65 -8.83 -9.62
CA ASN A 32 6.27 -8.48 -10.91
C ASN A 32 7.58 -9.22 -11.14
N ASN A 33 7.52 -10.56 -11.28
CA ASN A 33 8.69 -11.43 -11.50
C ASN A 33 9.75 -11.31 -10.39
N SER A 34 9.37 -11.47 -9.14
CA SER A 34 10.32 -11.58 -8.02
C SER A 34 11.06 -12.92 -8.06
N ASP A 35 12.36 -12.88 -7.78
CA ASP A 35 13.23 -14.05 -7.69
C ASP A 35 13.64 -14.37 -6.23
N ASP A 36 13.17 -13.57 -5.26
CA ASP A 36 13.46 -13.71 -3.85
C ASP A 36 12.46 -14.65 -3.11
N GLU A 37 12.58 -14.77 -1.79
CA GLU A 37 11.77 -15.69 -0.98
C GLU A 37 10.35 -15.13 -0.63
N TYR A 38 9.77 -14.24 -1.44
CA TYR A 38 8.46 -13.62 -1.18
C TYR A 38 7.35 -14.63 -0.89
N LEU A 39 7.32 -15.79 -1.57
CA LEU A 39 6.31 -16.83 -1.34
C LEU A 39 6.37 -17.42 0.07
N LYS A 40 7.57 -17.58 0.62
CA LYS A 40 7.76 -18.05 1.99
C LYS A 40 7.18 -17.08 3.00
N VAL A 41 7.38 -15.78 2.76
CA VAL A 41 6.84 -14.70 3.60
C VAL A 41 5.32 -14.58 3.48
N LEU A 42 4.79 -14.64 2.26
CA LEU A 42 3.35 -14.42 2.00
C LEU A 42 2.48 -15.62 2.34
N LYS A 43 3.02 -16.86 2.35
CA LYS A 43 2.26 -18.09 2.58
C LYS A 43 1.33 -18.02 3.79
N PRO A 44 1.74 -17.60 5.00
CA PRO A 44 0.86 -17.52 6.16
C PRO A 44 -0.32 -16.56 5.98
N TYR A 45 -0.14 -15.49 5.22
CA TYR A 45 -1.17 -14.48 4.94
C TYR A 45 -2.15 -14.95 3.87
N ILE A 46 -1.66 -15.67 2.85
CA ILE A 46 -2.49 -16.29 1.81
C ILE A 46 -3.38 -17.37 2.42
N GLU A 47 -2.83 -18.27 3.26
CA GLU A 47 -3.59 -19.31 3.96
C GLU A 47 -4.70 -18.74 4.85
N LYS A 48 -4.46 -17.57 5.46
CA LYS A 48 -5.45 -16.83 6.26
C LYS A 48 -6.41 -15.98 5.42
N LYS A 49 -6.26 -15.98 4.09
CA LYS A 49 -7.05 -15.13 3.17
C LYS A 49 -6.94 -13.64 3.46
N ILE A 50 -5.80 -13.20 3.97
CA ILE A 50 -5.46 -11.79 4.20
C ILE A 50 -4.82 -11.20 2.93
N VAL A 51 -4.12 -12.03 2.15
CA VAL A 51 -3.43 -11.64 0.92
C VAL A 51 -3.98 -12.46 -0.25
N ASP A 52 -4.38 -11.76 -1.30
CA ASP A 52 -4.52 -12.32 -2.65
C ASP A 52 -3.24 -12.00 -3.42
N LEU A 53 -2.51 -13.05 -3.81
CA LEU A 53 -1.29 -12.93 -4.60
C LEU A 53 -1.58 -13.17 -6.07
N ILE A 54 -1.19 -12.22 -6.92
CA ILE A 54 -1.41 -12.24 -8.37
C ILE A 54 -0.07 -12.16 -9.09
N ASP A 55 0.24 -13.11 -9.96
CA ASP A 55 1.40 -13.01 -10.84
C ASP A 55 1.15 -11.98 -11.94
N TRP A 56 2.06 -11.00 -12.06
CA TRP A 56 1.92 -9.86 -12.96
C TRP A 56 3.22 -9.59 -13.73
N PRO A 57 3.64 -10.48 -14.64
CA PRO A 57 4.95 -10.45 -15.28
C PRO A 57 5.05 -9.43 -16.45
N HIS A 58 4.46 -8.25 -16.30
CA HIS A 58 4.41 -7.23 -17.33
C HIS A 58 5.44 -6.13 -17.09
N LYS A 59 6.01 -5.57 -18.16
CA LYS A 59 6.90 -4.40 -18.05
C LYS A 59 6.09 -3.12 -17.86
N HIS A 60 6.60 -2.18 -17.05
CA HIS A 60 5.96 -0.86 -16.79
C HIS A 60 4.48 -0.99 -16.39
N SER A 61 4.20 -1.87 -15.46
CA SER A 61 2.87 -2.44 -15.26
C SER A 61 2.11 -1.97 -14.03
N GLN A 62 2.60 -0.97 -13.30
CA GLN A 62 1.93 -0.49 -12.06
C GLN A 62 0.50 -0.03 -12.34
N MET A 63 0.29 0.79 -13.37
CA MET A 63 -1.03 1.29 -13.72
C MET A 63 -1.99 0.18 -14.11
N SER A 64 -1.52 -0.76 -14.95
CA SER A 64 -2.34 -1.88 -15.38
C SER A 64 -2.66 -2.86 -14.24
N ALA A 65 -1.78 -3.01 -13.25
CA ALA A 65 -2.05 -3.78 -12.04
C ALA A 65 -3.14 -3.09 -11.19
N TYR A 66 -3.09 -1.77 -11.03
CA TYR A 66 -4.09 -1.00 -10.32
C TYR A 66 -5.47 -1.08 -11.00
N GLU A 67 -5.50 -0.94 -12.34
CA GLU A 67 -6.74 -1.12 -13.11
C GLU A 67 -7.32 -2.53 -12.99
N ASP A 68 -6.49 -3.57 -13.06
CA ASP A 68 -6.92 -4.95 -12.90
C ASP A 68 -7.49 -5.19 -11.49
N CYS A 69 -6.78 -4.70 -10.47
CA CYS A 69 -7.23 -4.77 -9.07
C CYS A 69 -8.61 -4.10 -8.90
N TYR A 70 -8.78 -2.90 -9.41
CA TYR A 70 -10.06 -2.19 -9.37
C TYR A 70 -11.18 -2.96 -10.08
N LYS A 71 -10.94 -3.40 -11.32
CA LYS A 71 -11.94 -4.12 -12.11
C LYS A 71 -12.43 -5.40 -11.42
N LYS A 72 -11.55 -6.09 -10.70
CA LYS A 72 -11.88 -7.33 -10.01
C LYS A 72 -12.54 -7.12 -8.64
N ASN A 73 -12.23 -6.03 -7.95
CA ASN A 73 -12.51 -5.89 -6.53
C ASN A 73 -13.39 -4.69 -6.14
N ASN A 74 -13.80 -3.83 -7.09
CA ASN A 74 -14.61 -2.65 -6.81
C ASN A 74 -15.97 -2.94 -6.14
N ASN A 75 -16.49 -4.15 -6.29
CA ASN A 75 -17.74 -4.59 -5.66
C ASN A 75 -17.50 -5.40 -4.36
N HIS A 76 -16.25 -5.62 -3.96
CA HIS A 76 -15.88 -6.45 -2.82
C HIS A 76 -15.26 -5.69 -1.67
N THR A 77 -14.94 -4.42 -1.87
CA THR A 77 -14.36 -3.54 -0.85
C THR A 77 -15.02 -2.16 -0.88
N ASN A 78 -15.12 -1.52 0.28
CA ASN A 78 -15.66 -0.15 0.38
C ASN A 78 -14.59 0.91 0.07
N TRP A 79 -13.35 0.65 0.49
CA TRP A 79 -12.22 1.54 0.31
C TRP A 79 -11.02 0.77 -0.21
N LEU A 80 -10.32 1.30 -1.20
CA LEU A 80 -9.13 0.69 -1.79
C LEU A 80 -8.00 1.71 -1.88
N ALA A 81 -6.90 1.44 -1.18
CA ALA A 81 -5.68 2.25 -1.26
C ALA A 81 -4.73 1.67 -2.30
N PHE A 82 -4.11 2.54 -3.10
CA PHE A 82 -3.08 2.20 -4.07
C PHE A 82 -1.77 2.83 -3.62
N ILE A 83 -0.86 2.01 -3.09
CA ILE A 83 0.41 2.45 -2.50
C ILE A 83 1.54 1.49 -2.86
N ASP A 84 2.79 1.95 -2.75
CA ASP A 84 3.98 1.14 -2.96
C ASP A 84 4.39 0.43 -1.66
N LEU A 85 5.25 -0.62 -1.76
CA LEU A 85 5.67 -1.40 -0.59
C LEU A 85 6.68 -0.68 0.33
N ASP A 86 7.19 0.45 -0.08
CA ASP A 86 8.04 1.33 0.74
C ASP A 86 7.24 2.50 1.37
N GLU A 87 5.91 2.46 1.26
CA GLU A 87 5.00 3.47 1.80
C GLU A 87 4.15 2.93 2.95
N PHE A 88 4.07 3.69 4.03
CA PHE A 88 3.29 3.36 5.22
C PHE A 88 2.20 4.41 5.44
N ILE A 89 0.93 4.01 5.41
CA ILE A 89 -0.19 4.89 5.72
C ILE A 89 -0.13 5.21 7.22
N CYS A 90 0.04 6.50 7.56
CA CYS A 90 0.12 6.93 8.95
C CYS A 90 -1.12 7.73 9.34
N PRO A 91 -2.13 7.14 9.98
CA PRO A 91 -3.27 7.88 10.51
C PRO A 91 -2.84 8.65 11.76
N ILE A 92 -2.87 10.00 11.68
CA ILE A 92 -2.36 10.87 12.76
C ILE A 92 -3.38 11.00 13.91
N ALA A 93 -4.67 10.85 13.60
CA ALA A 93 -5.76 11.15 14.53
C ALA A 93 -6.43 9.90 15.14
N THR A 94 -6.03 8.71 14.74
CA THR A 94 -6.69 7.45 15.15
C THR A 94 -5.75 6.27 15.01
N ASP A 95 -5.94 5.25 15.83
CA ASP A 95 -5.20 3.98 15.73
C ASP A 95 -5.85 3.02 14.72
N ASP A 96 -7.13 3.22 14.37
CA ASP A 96 -7.88 2.47 13.36
C ASP A 96 -8.42 3.43 12.30
N ILE A 97 -8.02 3.22 11.05
CA ILE A 97 -8.40 4.09 9.93
C ILE A 97 -9.87 3.93 9.52
N LYS A 98 -10.51 2.79 9.80
CA LYS A 98 -11.87 2.48 9.33
C LYS A 98 -12.93 3.47 9.79
N PRO A 99 -13.07 3.76 11.11
CA PRO A 99 -14.08 4.71 11.57
C PRO A 99 -13.87 6.11 10.98
N TRP A 100 -12.60 6.46 10.73
CA TRP A 100 -12.28 7.73 10.09
C TRP A 100 -12.68 7.74 8.61
N LEU A 101 -12.43 6.66 7.87
CA LEU A 101 -12.87 6.52 6.47
C LEU A 101 -14.40 6.56 6.35
N GLU A 102 -15.13 5.91 7.27
CA GLU A 102 -16.60 5.93 7.30
C GLU A 102 -17.18 7.35 7.42
N GLN A 103 -16.55 8.23 8.19
CA GLN A 103 -16.94 9.63 8.30
C GLN A 103 -16.74 10.41 7.00
N HIS A 104 -15.94 9.86 6.08
CA HIS A 104 -15.60 10.48 4.79
C HIS A 104 -16.29 9.82 3.59
N ASN A 105 -17.30 8.96 3.81
CA ASN A 105 -18.01 8.21 2.76
C ASN A 105 -18.68 9.06 1.68
N LYS A 106 -18.86 10.35 1.93
CA LYS A 106 -19.42 11.30 0.94
C LYS A 106 -18.41 11.75 -0.12
N TYR A 107 -17.13 11.44 0.05
CA TYR A 107 -16.06 11.81 -0.87
C TYR A 107 -15.66 10.61 -1.74
N PRO A 108 -15.29 10.85 -3.01
CA PRO A 108 -14.87 9.78 -3.91
C PRO A 108 -13.50 9.20 -3.56
N GLY A 109 -12.65 9.97 -2.87
CA GLY A 109 -11.33 9.51 -2.46
C GLY A 109 -10.65 10.50 -1.53
N ILE A 110 -9.55 10.05 -0.95
CA ILE A 110 -8.73 10.80 -0.01
C ILE A 110 -7.30 10.79 -0.53
N ALA A 111 -6.75 11.99 -0.77
CA ALA A 111 -5.37 12.16 -1.15
C ALA A 111 -4.48 12.18 0.10
N ILE A 112 -3.49 11.30 0.14
CA ILE A 112 -2.50 11.22 1.21
C ILE A 112 -1.19 11.80 0.70
N TYR A 113 -0.70 12.86 1.35
CA TYR A 113 0.57 13.47 1.00
C TYR A 113 1.74 12.64 1.50
N TRP A 114 2.77 12.51 0.67
CA TRP A 114 4.01 11.89 1.08
C TRP A 114 4.73 12.70 2.15
N LYS A 115 5.23 11.97 3.14
CA LYS A 115 6.24 12.43 4.09
C LYS A 115 7.51 11.64 3.81
N GLN A 116 8.49 12.28 3.20
CA GLN A 116 9.74 11.62 2.84
C GLN A 116 10.66 11.50 4.03
N PHE A 117 11.15 10.29 4.27
CA PHE A 117 12.12 9.97 5.31
C PHE A 117 13.52 9.76 4.69
N GLY A 118 14.54 10.26 5.36
CA GLY A 118 15.93 10.09 4.97
C GLY A 118 16.57 8.88 5.65
N SER A 119 17.80 8.55 5.21
CA SER A 119 18.56 7.42 5.75
C SER A 119 18.99 7.58 7.23
N ASN A 120 18.76 8.71 7.84
CA ASN A 120 19.21 9.02 9.22
C ASN A 120 20.71 8.79 9.42
N GLY A 121 21.52 9.08 8.39
CA GLY A 121 22.96 8.83 8.39
C GLY A 121 23.39 7.37 8.27
N LYS A 122 22.46 6.44 8.09
CA LYS A 122 22.75 5.02 7.90
C LYS A 122 23.20 4.76 6.47
N ILE A 123 24.26 3.95 6.33
CA ILE A 123 24.79 3.50 5.04
C ILE A 123 24.14 2.17 4.64
N ASN A 124 23.87 1.31 5.63
CA ASN A 124 23.24 0.01 5.41
C ASN A 124 21.96 -0.11 6.22
N HIS A 125 20.99 -0.83 5.67
CA HIS A 125 19.81 -1.28 6.39
C HIS A 125 20.20 -2.40 7.37
N ASP A 126 19.76 -2.29 8.61
CA ASP A 126 19.91 -3.34 9.64
C ASP A 126 18.72 -4.30 9.51
N ALA A 127 18.97 -5.52 9.01
CA ALA A 127 17.93 -6.51 8.77
C ALA A 127 17.23 -7.02 10.04
N GLU A 128 17.81 -6.78 11.22
CA GLU A 128 17.22 -7.16 12.52
C GLU A 128 16.25 -6.11 13.07
N LYS A 129 16.09 -4.97 12.39
CA LYS A 129 15.24 -3.86 12.81
C LYS A 129 14.19 -3.52 11.79
N LEU A 130 13.05 -3.04 12.27
CA LEU A 130 11.98 -2.56 11.41
C LEU A 130 12.39 -1.30 10.64
N VAL A 131 11.87 -1.15 9.44
CA VAL A 131 12.05 0.06 8.60
C VAL A 131 11.59 1.30 9.35
N ILE A 132 10.41 1.23 9.98
CA ILE A 132 9.82 2.35 10.74
C ILE A 132 10.63 2.74 11.98
N GLU A 133 11.43 1.85 12.54
CA GLU A 133 12.34 2.14 13.67
C GLU A 133 13.65 2.77 13.21
N GLN A 134 14.09 2.45 12.02
CA GLN A 134 15.38 2.88 11.50
C GLN A 134 15.35 4.24 10.84
N TYR A 135 14.29 4.54 10.09
CA TYR A 135 14.17 5.74 9.29
C TYR A 135 13.18 6.71 9.92
N THR A 136 13.64 7.44 10.95
CA THR A 136 12.79 8.31 11.77
C THR A 136 12.92 9.81 11.46
N GLN A 137 13.90 10.19 10.63
CA GLN A 137 14.09 11.59 10.24
C GLN A 137 13.39 11.89 8.93
N CYS A 138 12.44 12.80 8.94
CA CYS A 138 11.70 13.22 7.76
C CYS A 138 11.93 14.70 7.44
N TRP A 139 11.66 15.06 6.19
CA TRP A 139 11.59 16.44 5.77
C TRP A 139 10.46 17.18 6.50
N PRO A 140 10.66 18.46 6.92
CA PRO A 140 9.65 19.21 7.65
C PRO A 140 8.40 19.51 6.82
N LYS A 141 8.53 19.62 5.49
CA LYS A 141 7.42 19.85 4.56
C LYS A 141 6.92 18.54 3.98
N ASN A 142 5.63 18.48 3.69
CA ASN A 142 5.08 17.39 2.89
C ASN A 142 5.51 17.55 1.42
N SER A 143 5.62 16.42 0.72
CA SER A 143 5.78 16.40 -0.73
C SER A 143 4.51 16.93 -1.41
N THR A 144 4.63 17.35 -2.65
CA THR A 144 3.48 17.64 -3.53
C THR A 144 2.88 16.37 -4.12
N PHE A 145 3.60 15.25 -4.07
CA PHE A 145 3.10 13.95 -4.50
C PHE A 145 2.15 13.35 -3.48
N THR A 146 1.15 12.65 -3.98
CA THR A 146 0.12 12.00 -3.18
C THR A 146 -0.04 10.54 -3.58
N LYS A 147 -0.63 9.76 -2.67
CA LYS A 147 -1.26 8.47 -2.96
C LYS A 147 -2.75 8.57 -2.62
N MET A 148 -3.53 7.64 -3.16
CA MET A 148 -4.99 7.72 -3.04
C MET A 148 -5.56 6.54 -2.26
N ILE A 149 -6.50 6.85 -1.36
CA ILE A 149 -7.46 5.88 -0.83
C ILE A 149 -8.80 6.20 -1.51
N CYS A 150 -9.28 5.27 -2.33
CA CYS A 150 -10.46 5.47 -3.16
C CYS A 150 -11.69 4.83 -2.53
N ASN A 151 -12.81 5.55 -2.56
CA ASN A 151 -14.11 5.07 -2.15
C ASN A 151 -14.76 4.32 -3.32
N MET A 152 -14.96 3.02 -3.18
CA MET A 152 -15.47 2.17 -4.25
C MET A 152 -16.95 2.39 -4.58
N ASN A 153 -17.67 3.20 -3.81
CA ASN A 153 -19.02 3.66 -4.17
C ASN A 153 -19.03 4.68 -5.32
N PHE A 154 -17.86 5.19 -5.71
CA PHE A 154 -17.69 6.13 -6.81
C PHE A 154 -16.85 5.47 -7.91
N PRO A 155 -17.26 5.58 -9.19
CA PRO A 155 -16.49 4.98 -10.28
C PRO A 155 -15.16 5.68 -10.47
N ILE A 156 -14.09 4.92 -10.65
CA ILE A 156 -12.78 5.45 -11.07
C ILE A 156 -12.79 5.56 -12.60
N ILE A 157 -12.51 6.76 -13.12
CA ILE A 157 -12.49 7.05 -14.54
C ILE A 157 -11.08 6.89 -15.10
N GLU A 158 -10.06 7.35 -14.35
CA GLU A 158 -8.67 7.32 -14.80
C GLU A 158 -7.72 7.04 -13.64
N PHE A 159 -6.71 6.23 -13.90
CA PHE A 159 -5.63 5.92 -12.96
C PHE A 159 -4.36 6.69 -13.29
N GLY A 160 -3.78 7.33 -12.27
CA GLY A 160 -2.42 7.86 -12.27
C GLY A 160 -1.62 7.29 -11.11
N ILE A 161 -0.30 7.29 -11.20
CA ILE A 161 0.57 6.78 -10.12
C ILE A 161 0.38 7.57 -8.81
N HIS A 162 0.10 8.87 -8.96
CA HIS A 162 -0.02 9.81 -7.84
C HIS A 162 -1.40 10.47 -7.74
N SER A 163 -2.32 10.11 -8.61
CA SER A 163 -3.68 10.67 -8.65
C SER A 163 -4.64 9.70 -9.31
N ILE A 164 -5.88 9.69 -8.85
CA ILE A 164 -6.96 8.90 -9.44
C ILE A 164 -8.14 9.85 -9.66
N CYS A 165 -8.71 9.85 -10.87
CA CYS A 165 -9.90 10.62 -11.21
C CYS A 165 -11.16 9.79 -11.02
N HIS A 166 -12.15 10.39 -10.38
CA HIS A 166 -13.49 9.83 -10.18
C HIS A 166 -14.51 10.54 -11.04
#